data_0d590d1299df54676bbdccf66caab575
#
_entry.id   0d590d1299df54676bbdccf66caab575
#
_cell.length_a   1.000
_cell.length_b   1.000
_cell.length_c   1.000
_cell.angle_alpha   90.00
_cell.angle_beta   90.00
_cell.angle_gamma   90.00
#
_symmetry.space_group_name_H-M   'P 1'
#
loop_
_entity.id
_entity.type
_entity.pdbx_description
1 polymer ?
#
loop_
_entity_poly.entity_id
_entity_poly.type
_entity_poly.pdbx_seq_one_letter_code
_entity_poly.pdbx_strand_id
1 'polypeptide(L)'
;MKLIVITAPEFIRDETLAISSLFDAGLEILHLRKPASSVDELRNFLNQIPGNYLDRIVVHEHFSLKDEFHLKGIHLNRRNALVPNGYTGHTSCSCHSLEEVEKKKDYFDYLFLSPIFDSISKEGYSSNFSENELKIASQNGVIDSKVMALGGINYENIRKVEEMGFGGAAVLGHIWK
;
A
#
# COMPACT_ATOMS: atom_id res chain seq x y z
N MET A 1 6.63 -4.44 -13.18
CA MET A 1 6.58 -4.02 -11.77
C MET A 1 5.16 -3.55 -11.46
N LYS A 2 4.58 -3.93 -10.31
CA LYS A 2 3.23 -3.51 -9.88
C LYS A 2 3.23 -2.08 -9.38
N LEU A 3 2.21 -1.29 -9.77
CA LEU A 3 1.98 0.03 -9.19
C LEU A 3 0.76 -0.05 -8.25
N ILE A 4 0.95 0.42 -7.02
CA ILE A 4 -0.09 0.53 -6.00
C ILE A 4 -0.27 2.00 -5.66
N VAL A 5 -1.51 2.47 -5.59
CA VAL A 5 -1.82 3.82 -5.11
C VAL A 5 -2.42 3.72 -3.71
N ILE A 6 -1.95 4.57 -2.80
CA ILE A 6 -2.52 4.72 -1.45
C ILE A 6 -3.28 6.05 -1.42
N THR A 7 -4.50 6.07 -0.88
CA THR A 7 -5.30 7.29 -0.76
C THR A 7 -4.68 8.30 0.22
N ALA A 8 -5.03 9.56 0.07
CA ALA A 8 -4.74 10.59 1.08
C ALA A 8 -5.33 10.16 2.45
N PRO A 9 -4.70 10.56 3.58
CA PRO A 9 -5.21 10.21 4.91
C PRO A 9 -6.55 10.87 5.25
N GLU A 10 -6.82 12.06 4.72
CA GLU A 10 -8.10 12.76 4.81
C GLU A 10 -8.94 12.53 3.55
N PHE A 11 -10.26 12.70 3.66
CA PHE A 11 -11.13 12.75 2.48
C PHE A 11 -10.91 14.05 1.73
N ILE A 12 -10.61 13.96 0.44
CA ILE A 12 -10.43 15.12 -0.42
C ILE A 12 -11.58 15.21 -1.44
N ARG A 13 -11.80 16.42 -1.94
CA ARG A 13 -12.85 16.69 -2.93
C ARG A 13 -12.58 15.86 -4.21
N ASP A 14 -13.65 15.29 -4.75
CA ASP A 14 -13.64 14.52 -6.00
C ASP A 14 -12.70 13.29 -5.99
N GLU A 15 -12.28 12.81 -4.80
CA GLU A 15 -11.35 11.68 -4.66
C GLU A 15 -11.88 10.39 -5.30
N THR A 16 -13.17 10.11 -5.18
CA THR A 16 -13.78 8.90 -5.77
C THR A 16 -13.81 8.95 -7.29
N LEU A 17 -13.92 10.14 -7.90
CA LEU A 17 -13.78 10.32 -9.34
C LEU A 17 -12.34 10.11 -9.78
N ALA A 18 -11.37 10.65 -9.04
CA ALA A 18 -9.96 10.42 -9.31
C ALA A 18 -9.59 8.94 -9.19
N ILE A 19 -10.10 8.23 -8.18
CA ILE A 19 -9.93 6.77 -8.02
C ILE A 19 -10.48 6.03 -9.24
N SER A 20 -11.68 6.36 -9.70
CA SER A 20 -12.28 5.76 -10.89
C SER A 20 -11.41 5.96 -12.12
N SER A 21 -10.91 7.19 -12.33
CA SER A 21 -10.01 7.51 -13.44
C SER A 21 -8.69 6.73 -13.38
N LEU A 22 -8.14 6.51 -12.17
CA LEU A 22 -6.94 5.68 -11.98
C LEU A 22 -7.20 4.22 -12.39
N PHE A 23 -8.34 3.66 -12.00
CA PHE A 23 -8.72 2.31 -12.37
C PHE A 23 -8.98 2.17 -13.88
N ASP A 24 -9.59 3.16 -14.52
CA ASP A 24 -9.79 3.21 -15.97
C ASP A 24 -8.44 3.31 -16.71
N ALA A 25 -7.47 4.00 -16.13
CA ALA A 25 -6.10 4.08 -16.63
C ALA A 25 -5.25 2.80 -16.39
N GLY A 26 -5.82 1.75 -15.79
CA GLY A 26 -5.17 0.46 -15.60
C GLY A 26 -4.56 0.23 -14.21
N LEU A 27 -4.86 1.07 -13.20
CA LEU A 27 -4.42 0.80 -11.83
C LEU A 27 -4.97 -0.57 -11.38
N GLU A 28 -4.09 -1.46 -10.89
CA GLU A 28 -4.49 -2.80 -10.47
C GLU A 28 -4.98 -2.84 -9.02
N ILE A 29 -4.35 -2.08 -8.11
CA ILE A 29 -4.62 -2.12 -6.67
C ILE A 29 -4.61 -0.72 -6.08
N LEU A 30 -5.68 -0.40 -5.34
CA LEU A 30 -5.76 0.79 -4.50
C LEU A 30 -5.73 0.38 -3.03
N HIS A 31 -4.94 1.06 -2.22
CA HIS A 31 -4.98 0.98 -0.76
C HIS A 31 -5.81 2.15 -0.20
N LEU A 32 -6.98 1.83 0.33
CA LEU A 32 -7.85 2.79 1.00
C LEU A 32 -7.42 2.98 2.44
N ARG A 33 -6.78 4.13 2.72
CA ARG A 33 -6.23 4.47 4.03
C ARG A 33 -6.82 5.79 4.52
N LYS A 34 -7.68 5.72 5.54
CA LYS A 34 -8.39 6.84 6.17
C LYS A 34 -8.30 6.72 7.70
N PRO A 35 -7.12 6.98 8.31
CA PRO A 35 -6.83 6.59 9.69
C PRO A 35 -7.68 7.28 10.76
N ALA A 36 -8.31 8.41 10.43
CA ALA A 36 -9.18 9.17 11.33
C ALA A 36 -10.68 8.98 11.02
N SER A 37 -11.04 8.14 10.05
CA SER A 37 -12.44 7.95 9.66
C SER A 37 -13.18 7.03 10.63
N SER A 38 -14.48 7.28 10.77
CA SER A 38 -15.43 6.31 11.30
C SER A 38 -15.77 5.23 10.24
N VAL A 39 -16.36 4.14 10.69
CA VAL A 39 -16.81 3.08 9.78
C VAL A 39 -17.89 3.59 8.81
N ASP A 40 -18.78 4.47 9.26
CA ASP A 40 -19.85 5.01 8.43
C ASP A 40 -19.34 6.01 7.38
N GLU A 41 -18.35 6.82 7.71
CA GLU A 41 -17.69 7.69 6.73
C GLU A 41 -16.99 6.86 5.64
N LEU A 42 -16.29 5.79 6.02
CA LEU A 42 -15.62 4.93 5.05
C LEU A 42 -16.64 4.14 4.22
N ARG A 43 -17.74 3.67 4.81
CA ARG A 43 -18.87 3.03 4.11
C ARG A 43 -19.48 3.97 3.07
N ASN A 44 -19.77 5.22 3.46
CA ASN A 44 -20.30 6.23 2.56
C ASN A 44 -19.35 6.57 1.41
N PHE A 45 -18.06 6.57 1.68
CA PHE A 45 -17.03 6.76 0.64
C PHE A 45 -17.02 5.59 -0.35
N LEU A 46 -17.02 4.34 0.12
CA LEU A 46 -17.04 3.14 -0.72
C LEU A 46 -18.31 3.06 -1.59
N ASN A 47 -19.45 3.50 -1.07
CA ASN A 47 -20.72 3.56 -1.83
C ASN A 47 -20.65 4.49 -3.07
N GLN A 48 -19.72 5.43 -3.12
CA GLN A 48 -19.52 6.33 -4.25
C GLN A 48 -18.57 5.77 -5.32
N ILE A 49 -17.91 4.66 -5.04
CA ILE A 49 -17.00 3.99 -5.99
C ILE A 49 -17.79 2.96 -6.80
N PRO A 50 -17.68 2.95 -8.13
CA PRO A 50 -18.33 1.94 -8.97
C PRO A 50 -17.98 0.51 -8.55
N GLY A 51 -18.98 -0.36 -8.48
CA GLY A 51 -18.86 -1.72 -7.93
C GLY A 51 -17.82 -2.61 -8.64
N ASN A 52 -17.56 -2.36 -9.92
CA ASN A 52 -16.55 -3.09 -10.71
C ASN A 52 -15.09 -2.79 -10.32
N TYR A 53 -14.85 -1.87 -9.38
CA TYR A 53 -13.50 -1.56 -8.87
C TYR A 53 -13.27 -2.03 -7.44
N LEU A 54 -14.33 -2.40 -6.72
CA LEU A 54 -14.26 -2.70 -5.29
C LEU A 54 -13.37 -3.90 -4.98
N ASP A 55 -13.34 -4.92 -5.83
CA ASP A 55 -12.49 -6.11 -5.71
C ASP A 55 -10.99 -5.84 -5.94
N ARG A 56 -10.62 -4.58 -6.25
CA ARG A 56 -9.25 -4.09 -6.43
C ARG A 56 -8.80 -3.18 -5.26
N ILE A 57 -9.64 -3.00 -4.23
CA ILE A 57 -9.39 -2.14 -3.08
C ILE A 57 -8.97 -2.97 -1.87
N VAL A 58 -7.88 -2.55 -1.21
CA VAL A 58 -7.38 -3.08 0.07
C VAL A 58 -7.59 -2.03 1.15
N VAL A 59 -8.28 -2.36 2.26
CA VAL A 59 -8.54 -1.42 3.36
C VAL A 59 -7.50 -1.51 4.47
N HIS A 60 -7.19 -0.36 5.07
CA HIS A 60 -6.27 -0.24 6.21
C HIS A 60 -6.99 -0.15 7.56
N GLU A 61 -8.23 0.26 7.56
CA GLU A 61 -9.10 0.46 8.73
C GLU A 61 -10.44 -0.23 8.50
N HIS A 62 -11.20 -0.49 9.59
CA HIS A 62 -12.56 -1.01 9.52
C HIS A 62 -12.69 -2.28 8.66
N PHE A 63 -11.93 -3.31 8.99
CA PHE A 63 -11.77 -4.55 8.20
C PHE A 63 -13.07 -5.28 7.89
N SER A 64 -14.14 -5.07 8.67
CA SER A 64 -15.49 -5.60 8.38
C SER A 64 -16.05 -5.14 7.04
N LEU A 65 -15.66 -3.95 6.56
CA LEU A 65 -16.10 -3.43 5.25
C LEU A 65 -15.59 -4.27 4.08
N LYS A 66 -14.51 -5.05 4.29
CA LYS A 66 -14.00 -5.95 3.25
C LYS A 66 -15.06 -6.94 2.77
N ASP A 67 -15.78 -7.55 3.69
CA ASP A 67 -16.82 -8.53 3.34
C ASP A 67 -18.11 -7.83 2.89
N GLU A 68 -18.48 -6.71 3.51
CA GLU A 68 -19.65 -5.91 3.15
C GLU A 68 -19.60 -5.43 1.68
N PHE A 69 -18.42 -5.02 1.21
CA PHE A 69 -18.21 -4.48 -0.15
C PHE A 69 -17.49 -5.43 -1.10
N HIS A 70 -17.20 -6.67 -0.70
CA HIS A 70 -16.41 -7.62 -1.47
C HIS A 70 -15.06 -7.07 -1.93
N LEU A 71 -14.38 -6.32 -1.04
CA LEU A 71 -13.10 -5.72 -1.35
C LEU A 71 -12.02 -6.79 -1.52
N LYS A 72 -10.89 -6.42 -2.15
CA LYS A 72 -9.74 -7.33 -2.36
C LYS A 72 -9.21 -7.92 -1.07
N GLY A 73 -9.00 -7.09 -0.04
CA GLY A 73 -8.40 -7.57 1.20
C GLY A 73 -8.14 -6.47 2.23
N ILE A 74 -7.28 -6.81 3.17
CA ILE A 74 -6.92 -5.96 4.30
C ILE A 74 -5.41 -5.71 4.36
N HIS A 75 -5.02 -4.56 4.90
CA HIS A 75 -3.62 -4.20 5.14
C HIS A 75 -3.33 -3.98 6.62
N LEU A 76 -2.41 -4.79 7.16
CA LEU A 76 -2.01 -4.70 8.56
C LEU A 76 -0.89 -3.68 8.75
N ASN A 77 -1.00 -2.93 9.85
CA ASN A 77 -0.04 -1.92 10.26
C ASN A 77 -0.02 -1.79 11.78
N ARG A 78 0.76 -0.84 12.35
CA ARG A 78 0.86 -0.68 13.82
C ARG A 78 -0.49 -0.44 14.52
N ARG A 79 -1.45 0.23 13.84
CA ARG A 79 -2.78 0.51 14.43
C ARG A 79 -3.69 -0.70 14.37
N ASN A 80 -3.57 -1.49 13.31
CA ASN A 80 -4.38 -2.67 13.02
C ASN A 80 -3.42 -3.84 12.75
N ALA A 81 -2.86 -4.41 13.82
CA ALA A 81 -1.77 -5.37 13.73
C ALA A 81 -2.22 -6.84 13.62
N LEU A 82 -3.49 -7.11 13.86
CA LEU A 82 -4.01 -8.48 13.94
C LEU A 82 -4.95 -8.78 12.78
N VAL A 83 -4.76 -9.96 12.19
CA VAL A 83 -5.73 -10.52 11.24
C VAL A 83 -6.99 -10.90 12.01
N PRO A 84 -8.20 -10.52 11.57
CA PRO A 84 -9.44 -10.93 12.22
C PRO A 84 -9.58 -12.46 12.29
N ASN A 85 -10.17 -12.96 13.38
CA ASN A 85 -10.39 -14.39 13.55
C ASN A 85 -11.21 -14.97 12.39
N GLY A 86 -10.71 -16.07 11.81
CA GLY A 86 -11.38 -16.75 10.68
C GLY A 86 -11.21 -16.05 9.33
N TYR A 87 -10.44 -14.98 9.22
CA TYR A 87 -10.17 -14.32 7.95
C TYR A 87 -9.23 -15.16 7.08
N THR A 88 -9.63 -15.42 5.84
CA THR A 88 -8.87 -16.22 4.85
C THR A 88 -8.62 -15.47 3.53
N GLY A 89 -8.98 -14.18 3.47
CA GLY A 89 -8.82 -13.35 2.28
C GLY A 89 -7.40 -12.84 2.09
N HIS A 90 -7.22 -12.01 1.06
CA HIS A 90 -5.95 -11.36 0.74
C HIS A 90 -5.47 -10.45 1.88
N THR A 91 -4.21 -10.60 2.24
CA THR A 91 -3.55 -9.82 3.31
C THR A 91 -2.26 -9.19 2.85
N SER A 92 -2.01 -7.99 3.32
CA SER A 92 -0.71 -7.31 3.19
C SER A 92 -0.30 -6.65 4.50
N CYS A 93 0.97 -6.32 4.66
CA CYS A 93 1.49 -5.75 5.91
C CYS A 93 2.60 -4.73 5.65
N SER A 94 2.69 -3.71 6.51
CA SER A 94 3.82 -2.77 6.53
C SER A 94 5.01 -3.35 7.30
N CYS A 95 6.22 -3.21 6.73
CA CYS A 95 7.51 -3.53 7.35
C CYS A 95 8.41 -2.30 7.30
N HIS A 96 9.26 -2.17 8.33
CA HIS A 96 10.19 -1.05 8.49
C HIS A 96 11.65 -1.49 8.62
N SER A 97 11.93 -2.78 8.50
CA SER A 97 13.26 -3.38 8.43
C SER A 97 13.27 -4.61 7.54
N LEU A 98 14.44 -5.01 7.05
CA LEU A 98 14.62 -6.24 6.27
C LEU A 98 14.32 -7.48 7.12
N GLU A 99 14.65 -7.45 8.43
CA GLU A 99 14.32 -8.52 9.37
C GLU A 99 12.80 -8.73 9.51
N GLU A 100 12.01 -7.64 9.52
CA GLU A 100 10.54 -7.76 9.51
C GLU A 100 10.03 -8.40 8.21
N VAL A 101 10.65 -8.08 7.07
CA VAL A 101 10.30 -8.69 5.78
C VAL A 101 10.56 -10.20 5.82
N GLU A 102 11.75 -10.63 6.25
CA GLU A 102 12.10 -12.05 6.35
C GLU A 102 11.12 -12.82 7.24
N LYS A 103 10.77 -12.25 8.40
CA LYS A 103 9.84 -12.89 9.35
C LYS A 103 8.41 -13.00 8.86
N LYS A 104 7.96 -12.09 8.01
CA LYS A 104 6.55 -11.94 7.64
C LYS A 104 6.21 -12.42 6.23
N LYS A 105 7.19 -12.48 5.32
CA LYS A 105 6.96 -12.68 3.89
C LYS A 105 6.13 -13.93 3.54
N ASP A 106 6.28 -15.01 4.29
CA ASP A 106 5.57 -16.26 4.03
C ASP A 106 4.10 -16.24 4.51
N TYR A 107 3.72 -15.27 5.33
CA TYR A 107 2.40 -15.16 5.92
C TYR A 107 1.47 -14.18 5.21
N PHE A 108 2.00 -13.40 4.25
CA PHE A 108 1.26 -12.34 3.55
C PHE A 108 1.38 -12.50 2.04
N ASP A 109 0.37 -12.00 1.31
CA ASP A 109 0.39 -11.99 -0.15
C ASP A 109 1.45 -11.03 -0.69
N TYR A 110 1.62 -9.88 -0.02
CA TYR A 110 2.76 -8.97 -0.21
C TYR A 110 3.00 -8.08 1.02
N LEU A 111 4.18 -7.48 1.06
CA LEU A 111 4.61 -6.58 2.11
C LEU A 111 4.97 -5.21 1.54
N PHE A 112 4.76 -4.15 2.31
CA PHE A 112 5.39 -2.86 2.07
C PHE A 112 6.66 -2.74 2.89
N LEU A 113 7.78 -2.35 2.28
CA LEU A 113 8.99 -1.95 2.98
C LEU A 113 9.14 -0.43 2.87
N SER A 114 9.27 0.26 4.00
CA SER A 114 9.31 1.74 4.05
C SER A 114 10.11 2.28 5.22
N PRO A 115 10.68 3.50 5.09
CA PRO A 115 10.77 4.32 3.89
C PRO A 115 11.97 3.96 3.02
N ILE A 116 11.78 3.86 1.68
CA ILE A 116 12.87 3.51 0.74
C ILE A 116 13.67 4.74 0.35
N PHE A 117 13.00 5.88 0.11
CA PHE A 117 13.63 7.17 -0.17
C PHE A 117 13.21 8.22 0.85
N ASP A 118 13.98 9.30 0.93
CA ASP A 118 13.62 10.46 1.76
C ASP A 118 12.27 11.03 1.34
N SER A 119 11.47 11.39 2.33
CA SER A 119 10.14 11.93 2.05
C SER A 119 10.23 13.36 1.55
N ILE A 120 9.70 13.63 0.35
CA ILE A 120 9.56 14.99 -0.19
C ILE A 120 8.46 15.79 0.55
N SER A 121 7.53 15.09 1.22
CA SER A 121 6.35 15.69 1.83
C SER A 121 6.36 15.75 3.36
N LYS A 122 7.38 15.16 4.03
CA LYS A 122 7.52 15.17 5.49
C LYS A 122 8.97 15.45 5.85
N GLU A 123 9.25 16.65 6.37
CA GLU A 123 10.55 16.95 6.96
C GLU A 123 10.89 15.93 8.07
N GLY A 124 12.12 15.40 8.04
CA GLY A 124 12.62 14.45 9.04
C GLY A 124 12.36 12.96 8.77
N TYR A 125 11.74 12.59 7.65
CA TYR A 125 11.65 11.19 7.22
C TYR A 125 12.74 10.88 6.18
N SER A 126 13.89 10.44 6.66
CA SER A 126 14.97 9.92 5.82
C SER A 126 14.81 8.43 5.56
N SER A 127 15.35 7.96 4.45
CA SER A 127 15.51 6.54 4.17
C SER A 127 16.30 5.85 5.29
N ASN A 128 15.84 4.69 5.72
CA ASN A 128 16.55 3.85 6.68
C ASN A 128 17.50 2.86 5.98
N PHE A 129 17.55 2.86 4.65
CA PHE A 129 18.27 1.87 3.86
C PHE A 129 19.17 2.54 2.85
N SER A 130 20.41 2.07 2.74
CA SER A 130 21.27 2.41 1.60
C SER A 130 20.87 1.60 0.36
N GLU A 131 21.13 2.13 -0.84
CA GLU A 131 20.90 1.40 -2.10
C GLU A 131 21.65 0.07 -2.13
N ASN A 132 22.86 0.01 -1.54
CA ASN A 132 23.65 -1.21 -1.48
C ASN A 132 23.02 -2.29 -0.59
N GLU A 133 22.48 -1.92 0.59
CA GLU A 133 21.76 -2.85 1.45
C GLU A 133 20.54 -3.44 0.75
N LEU A 134 19.77 -2.62 0.04
CA LEU A 134 18.58 -3.08 -0.70
C LEU A 134 18.96 -4.04 -1.85
N LYS A 135 20.04 -3.75 -2.57
CA LYS A 135 20.56 -4.65 -3.63
C LYS A 135 21.02 -5.99 -3.07
N ILE A 136 21.75 -5.98 -1.96
CA ILE A 136 22.20 -7.21 -1.29
C ILE A 136 20.99 -8.01 -0.79
N ALA A 137 19.98 -7.33 -0.19
CA ALA A 137 18.76 -7.96 0.27
C ALA A 137 17.99 -8.62 -0.88
N SER A 138 17.97 -8.01 -2.07
CA SER A 138 17.39 -8.59 -3.27
C SER A 138 18.19 -9.82 -3.76
N GLN A 139 19.50 -9.72 -3.81
CA GLN A 139 20.37 -10.86 -4.19
C GLN A 139 20.21 -12.07 -3.27
N ASN A 140 19.94 -11.81 -1.99
CA ASN A 140 19.70 -12.84 -0.96
C ASN A 140 18.24 -13.31 -0.92
N GLY A 141 17.36 -12.80 -1.79
CA GLY A 141 15.94 -13.19 -1.86
C GLY A 141 15.07 -12.63 -0.73
N VAL A 142 15.57 -11.67 0.07
CA VAL A 142 14.75 -10.97 1.07
C VAL A 142 13.77 -10.04 0.37
N ILE A 143 14.24 -9.26 -0.59
CA ILE A 143 13.42 -8.44 -1.50
C ILE A 143 13.18 -9.25 -2.77
N ASP A 144 11.91 -9.44 -3.12
CA ASP A 144 11.46 -10.18 -4.30
C ASP A 144 10.10 -9.64 -4.81
N SER A 145 9.41 -10.43 -5.64
CA SER A 145 8.10 -10.09 -6.22
C SER A 145 6.99 -9.83 -5.20
N LYS A 146 7.16 -10.21 -3.93
CA LYS A 146 6.22 -9.98 -2.83
C LYS A 146 6.52 -8.69 -2.04
N VAL A 147 7.64 -8.02 -2.26
CA VAL A 147 8.03 -6.83 -1.50
C VAL A 147 7.83 -5.58 -2.35
N MET A 148 6.94 -4.69 -1.88
CA MET A 148 6.61 -3.43 -2.54
C MET A 148 7.35 -2.30 -1.84
N ALA A 149 8.04 -1.47 -2.60
CA ALA A 149 8.69 -0.28 -2.08
C ALA A 149 7.66 0.80 -1.71
N LEU A 150 7.84 1.47 -0.57
CA LEU A 150 7.01 2.61 -0.15
C LEU A 150 7.88 3.70 0.48
N GLY A 151 7.50 4.96 0.30
CA GLY A 151 8.18 6.13 0.87
C GLY A 151 9.09 6.83 -0.13
N GLY A 152 8.82 8.13 -0.34
CA GLY A 152 9.59 9.01 -1.23
C GLY A 152 9.57 8.65 -2.71
N ILE A 153 8.69 7.75 -3.15
CA ILE A 153 8.63 7.27 -4.54
C ILE A 153 7.90 8.29 -5.41
N ASN A 154 8.49 8.57 -6.57
CA ASN A 154 7.97 9.46 -7.60
C ASN A 154 8.41 8.99 -9.02
N TYR A 155 8.04 9.74 -10.06
CA TYR A 155 8.36 9.39 -11.44
C TYR A 155 9.86 9.38 -11.75
N GLU A 156 10.68 10.11 -11.01
CA GLU A 156 12.12 10.22 -11.24
C GLU A 156 12.89 9.01 -10.69
N ASN A 157 12.38 8.43 -9.57
CA ASN A 157 13.08 7.34 -8.86
C ASN A 157 12.41 5.96 -8.98
N ILE A 158 11.25 5.86 -9.60
CA ILE A 158 10.52 4.58 -9.71
C ILE A 158 11.32 3.50 -10.47
N ARG A 159 12.17 3.88 -11.42
CA ARG A 159 13.05 2.94 -12.13
C ARG A 159 14.09 2.32 -11.20
N LYS A 160 14.61 3.08 -10.24
CA LYS A 160 15.53 2.55 -9.23
C LYS A 160 14.90 1.47 -8.37
N VAL A 161 13.61 1.57 -8.08
CA VAL A 161 12.85 0.54 -7.35
C VAL A 161 12.87 -0.80 -8.10
N GLU A 162 12.68 -0.75 -9.41
CA GLU A 162 12.75 -1.95 -10.26
C GLU A 162 14.17 -2.53 -10.31
N GLU A 163 15.20 -1.69 -10.46
CA GLU A 163 16.61 -2.08 -10.46
C GLU A 163 17.07 -2.69 -9.12
N MET A 164 16.44 -2.31 -8.01
CA MET A 164 16.66 -2.87 -6.68
C MET A 164 15.92 -4.21 -6.45
N GLY A 165 15.15 -4.70 -7.43
CA GLY A 165 14.51 -6.01 -7.37
C GLY A 165 13.17 -6.07 -6.64
N PHE A 166 12.54 -4.93 -6.35
CA PHE A 166 11.20 -4.91 -5.75
C PHE A 166 10.12 -5.42 -6.74
N GLY A 167 9.10 -6.09 -6.21
CA GLY A 167 7.95 -6.55 -6.99
C GLY A 167 7.01 -5.43 -7.42
N GLY A 168 7.08 -4.27 -6.76
CA GLY A 168 6.26 -3.12 -7.06
C GLY A 168 6.61 -1.87 -6.27
N ALA A 169 5.89 -0.80 -6.55
CA ALA A 169 6.00 0.48 -5.88
C ALA A 169 4.62 0.95 -5.39
N ALA A 170 4.56 1.49 -4.17
CA ALA A 170 3.38 2.14 -3.63
C ALA A 170 3.60 3.66 -3.56
N VAL A 171 2.69 4.43 -4.15
CA VAL A 171 2.74 5.89 -4.22
C VAL A 171 1.56 6.51 -3.47
N LEU A 172 1.79 7.62 -2.76
CA LEU A 172 0.78 8.32 -1.98
C LEU A 172 0.75 9.81 -2.35
N GLY A 173 1.75 10.57 -1.96
CA GLY A 173 1.72 12.02 -1.95
C GLY A 173 1.80 12.68 -3.34
N HIS A 174 2.21 11.97 -4.38
CA HIS A 174 2.36 12.52 -5.73
C HIS A 174 1.06 12.51 -6.55
N ILE A 175 0.11 11.68 -6.15
CA ILE A 175 -1.16 11.46 -6.86
C ILE A 175 -2.24 12.46 -6.41
N TRP A 176 -2.18 12.90 -5.14
CA TRP A 176 -3.25 13.66 -4.48
C TRP A 176 -2.90 15.16 -4.31
N LYS A 177 -2.11 15.73 -5.20
CA LYS A 177 -1.72 17.16 -5.18
C LYS A 177 -2.62 17.97 -6.10
#